data_177e5911b83255c172ee1060f3af940e
#
_entry.id   177e5911b83255c172ee1060f3af940e
#
_cell.length_a   1.000
_cell.length_b   1.000
_cell.length_c   1.000
_cell.angle_alpha   90.00
_cell.angle_beta   90.00
_cell.angle_gamma   90.00
#
_symmetry.space_group_name_H-M   'P 1'
#
loop_
_entity.id
_entity.type
_entity.pdbx_description
1 polymer ?
#
loop_
_entity_poly.entity_id
_entity_poly.type
_entity_poly.pdbx_seq_one_letter_code
_entity_poly.pdbx_strand_id
1 'polypeptide(L)'
;FLPHAVLEVVNDRGGWVTLHVPKAARLGHPDNLREIAELRRRYPRVVLVIAHLGRCYTEAHAREALPALADDPGIYCDTSAVLNPASHRVALETLGPRRILYGSDNPILYMRGRRQYGERTYRNRTSHPFHFNQERESPELEAAYTLFMYEDLRALKQACLDLGLTAPADRQAIFHDNAAALIDGIL
;
A
#
# COMPACT_ATOMS: atom_id res chain seq x y z
N PHE A 1 13.37 -11.99 -1.15
CA PHE A 1 13.62 -12.66 -2.43
C PHE A 1 12.91 -14.00 -2.46
N LEU A 2 12.03 -14.19 -3.44
CA LEU A 2 11.47 -15.51 -3.74
C LEU A 2 12.39 -16.21 -4.75
N PRO A 3 12.83 -17.46 -4.47
CA PRO A 3 13.56 -18.25 -5.44
C PRO A 3 12.76 -18.44 -6.73
N HIS A 4 13.43 -18.49 -7.88
CA HIS A 4 12.78 -18.72 -9.18
C HIS A 4 11.90 -19.97 -9.19
N ALA A 5 12.34 -21.06 -8.57
CA ALA A 5 11.55 -22.30 -8.46
C ALA A 5 10.19 -22.10 -7.77
N VAL A 6 10.11 -21.20 -6.77
CA VAL A 6 8.83 -20.85 -6.13
C VAL A 6 7.95 -20.02 -7.07
N LEU A 7 8.55 -19.05 -7.77
CA LEU A 7 7.83 -18.22 -8.74
C LEU A 7 7.30 -19.05 -9.92
N GLU A 8 8.02 -20.07 -10.37
CA GLU A 8 7.55 -21.03 -11.38
C GLU A 8 6.28 -21.74 -10.91
N VAL A 9 6.29 -22.28 -9.69
CA VAL A 9 5.13 -22.97 -9.12
C VAL A 9 3.94 -22.01 -8.98
N VAL A 10 4.15 -20.79 -8.49
CA VAL A 10 3.10 -19.78 -8.38
C VAL A 10 2.57 -19.38 -9.75
N ASN A 11 3.44 -19.20 -10.74
CA ASN A 11 3.06 -18.91 -12.11
C ASN A 11 2.22 -20.01 -12.74
N ASP A 12 2.60 -21.27 -12.54
CA ASP A 12 1.89 -22.41 -13.11
C ASP A 12 0.47 -22.55 -12.53
N ARG A 13 0.31 -22.21 -11.26
CA ARG A 13 -0.98 -22.27 -10.55
C ARG A 13 -1.83 -21.01 -10.70
N GLY A 14 -1.24 -19.88 -11.15
CA GLY A 14 -1.94 -18.60 -11.24
C GLY A 14 -2.13 -17.91 -9.89
N GLY A 15 -1.13 -17.98 -8.99
CA GLY A 15 -1.20 -17.38 -7.67
C GLY A 15 -0.71 -15.92 -7.61
N TRP A 16 -0.69 -15.37 -6.39
CA TRP A 16 -0.14 -14.03 -6.13
C TRP A 16 1.05 -14.06 -5.18
N VAL A 17 1.80 -12.97 -5.20
CA VAL A 17 2.92 -12.68 -4.30
C VAL A 17 2.73 -11.30 -3.71
N THR A 18 2.70 -11.18 -2.38
CA THR A 18 2.78 -9.89 -1.71
C THR A 18 4.24 -9.48 -1.62
N LEU A 19 4.57 -8.35 -2.26
CA LEU A 19 5.94 -7.84 -2.37
C LEU A 19 6.12 -6.59 -1.52
N HIS A 20 6.98 -6.69 -0.50
CA HIS A 20 7.47 -5.55 0.25
C HIS A 20 8.77 -5.05 -0.35
N VAL A 21 8.83 -3.76 -0.76
CA VAL A 21 10.01 -3.15 -1.40
C VAL A 21 10.92 -2.51 -0.33
N PRO A 22 12.12 -3.08 -0.06
CA PRO A 22 12.91 -2.70 1.11
C PRO A 22 13.84 -1.50 0.90
N LYS A 23 14.20 -1.15 -0.35
CA LYS A 23 15.24 -0.15 -0.65
C LYS A 23 14.85 1.25 -0.15
N ALA A 24 15.86 2.11 0.12
CA ALA A 24 15.67 3.44 0.69
C ALA A 24 14.75 4.33 -0.16
N ALA A 25 14.89 4.30 -1.49
CA ALA A 25 14.01 5.02 -2.41
C ALA A 25 12.68 4.31 -2.69
N ARG A 26 12.33 3.27 -1.92
CA ARG A 26 11.03 2.58 -1.97
C ARG A 26 10.72 2.03 -3.36
N LEU A 27 9.45 2.05 -3.77
CA LEU A 27 9.01 1.62 -5.10
C LEU A 27 9.75 2.38 -6.23
N GLY A 28 9.98 3.68 -6.06
CA GLY A 28 10.66 4.53 -7.04
C GLY A 28 12.16 4.23 -7.24
N HIS A 29 12.75 3.28 -6.50
CA HIS A 29 14.11 2.87 -6.76
C HIS A 29 14.21 2.16 -8.12
N PRO A 30 15.13 2.58 -9.02
CA PRO A 30 15.23 2.01 -10.37
C PRO A 30 15.36 0.48 -10.39
N ASP A 31 16.11 -0.09 -9.44
CA ASP A 31 16.24 -1.53 -9.33
C ASP A 31 14.93 -2.23 -8.96
N ASN A 32 14.13 -1.64 -8.05
CA ASN A 32 12.82 -2.22 -7.69
C ASN A 32 11.91 -2.25 -8.92
N LEU A 33 11.82 -1.16 -9.66
CA LEU A 33 11.01 -1.09 -10.89
C LEU A 33 11.49 -2.07 -11.95
N ARG A 34 12.81 -2.17 -12.16
CA ARG A 34 13.40 -3.13 -13.09
C ARG A 34 13.09 -4.57 -12.70
N GLU A 35 13.29 -4.92 -11.42
CA GLU A 35 13.06 -6.27 -10.91
C GLU A 35 11.57 -6.65 -10.96
N ILE A 36 10.64 -5.73 -10.69
CA ILE A 36 9.20 -5.92 -10.85
C ILE A 36 8.85 -6.18 -12.31
N ALA A 37 9.34 -5.35 -13.22
CA ALA A 37 9.09 -5.51 -14.66
C ALA A 37 9.65 -6.85 -15.19
N GLU A 38 10.85 -7.24 -14.77
CA GLU A 38 11.44 -8.51 -15.14
C GLU A 38 10.65 -9.70 -14.60
N LEU A 39 10.22 -9.65 -13.34
CA LEU A 39 9.39 -10.67 -12.72
C LEU A 39 8.08 -10.84 -13.49
N ARG A 40 7.38 -9.75 -13.79
CA ARG A 40 6.12 -9.78 -14.54
C ARG A 40 6.30 -10.31 -15.96
N ARG A 41 7.39 -9.93 -16.63
CA ARG A 41 7.72 -10.44 -17.97
C ARG A 41 8.00 -11.95 -17.96
N ARG A 42 8.71 -12.44 -16.94
CA ARG A 42 9.09 -13.85 -16.82
C ARG A 42 7.98 -14.74 -16.30
N TYR A 43 7.15 -14.20 -15.42
CA TYR A 43 6.07 -14.92 -14.74
C TYR A 43 4.74 -14.20 -14.90
N PRO A 44 4.16 -14.18 -16.11
CA PRO A 44 3.00 -13.32 -16.43
C PRO A 44 1.72 -13.70 -15.68
N ARG A 45 1.60 -14.94 -15.18
CA ARG A 45 0.44 -15.38 -14.40
C ARG A 45 0.56 -15.11 -12.90
N VAL A 46 1.76 -14.73 -12.41
CA VAL A 46 1.94 -14.31 -11.02
C VAL A 46 1.34 -12.92 -10.85
N VAL A 47 0.31 -12.77 -10.03
CA VAL A 47 -0.18 -11.46 -9.62
C VAL A 47 0.74 -10.89 -8.54
N LEU A 48 1.13 -9.62 -8.67
CA LEU A 48 1.87 -8.92 -7.63
C LEU A 48 0.95 -8.02 -6.81
N VAL A 49 0.98 -8.17 -5.49
CA VAL A 49 0.39 -7.23 -4.55
C VAL A 49 1.53 -6.44 -3.91
N ILE A 50 1.68 -5.18 -4.31
CA ILE A 50 2.73 -4.30 -3.78
C ILE A 50 2.28 -3.76 -2.43
N ALA A 51 2.96 -4.19 -1.36
CA ALA A 51 2.63 -3.81 0.02
C ALA A 51 2.79 -2.29 0.24
N HIS A 52 1.87 -1.69 1.02
CA HIS A 52 1.95 -0.30 1.48
C HIS A 52 2.06 0.73 0.34
N LEU A 53 1.35 0.54 -0.78
CA LEU A 53 1.52 1.34 -2.01
C LEU A 53 3.00 1.46 -2.41
N GLY A 54 3.81 0.42 -2.23
CA GLY A 54 5.25 0.46 -2.47
C GLY A 54 6.02 1.38 -1.50
N ARG A 55 5.48 1.60 -0.30
CA ARG A 55 5.99 2.54 0.72
C ARG A 55 5.94 4.01 0.26
N CYS A 56 5.03 4.34 -0.63
CA CYS A 56 4.77 5.71 -1.10
C CYS A 56 3.99 6.50 -0.04
N TYR A 57 4.62 6.76 1.11
CA TYR A 57 3.98 7.41 2.27
C TYR A 57 3.75 8.91 2.10
N THR A 58 4.32 9.55 1.08
CA THR A 58 4.06 10.96 0.72
C THR A 58 3.54 11.05 -0.71
N GLU A 59 2.82 12.13 -1.01
CA GLU A 59 2.31 12.38 -2.36
C GLU A 59 3.43 12.41 -3.41
N ALA A 60 4.56 13.06 -3.08
CA ALA A 60 5.69 13.13 -3.98
C ALA A 60 6.22 11.75 -4.38
N HIS A 61 6.35 10.82 -3.41
CA HIS A 61 6.76 9.45 -3.69
C HIS A 61 5.73 8.70 -4.53
N ALA A 62 4.43 8.90 -4.27
CA ALA A 62 3.36 8.24 -5.00
C ALA A 62 3.32 8.70 -6.47
N ARG A 63 3.39 10.00 -6.71
CA ARG A 63 3.41 10.57 -8.07
C ARG A 63 4.64 10.16 -8.89
N GLU A 64 5.76 9.97 -8.23
CA GLU A 64 7.01 9.57 -8.87
C GLU A 64 7.03 8.07 -9.25
N ALA A 65 6.45 7.21 -8.42
CA ALA A 65 6.66 5.77 -8.54
C ALA A 65 5.45 4.99 -9.09
N LEU A 66 4.22 5.32 -8.66
CA LEU A 66 3.04 4.53 -9.02
C LEU A 66 2.72 4.51 -10.52
N PRO A 67 2.95 5.57 -11.31
CA PRO A 67 2.70 5.52 -12.75
C PRO A 67 3.43 4.40 -13.48
N ALA A 68 4.57 3.94 -12.97
CA ALA A 68 5.31 2.81 -13.54
C ALA A 68 4.55 1.47 -13.47
N LEU A 69 3.49 1.38 -12.66
CA LEU A 69 2.66 0.19 -12.49
C LEU A 69 1.34 0.27 -13.28
N ALA A 70 1.06 1.40 -13.92
CA ALA A 70 -0.27 1.68 -14.50
C ALA A 70 -0.69 0.66 -15.55
N ASP A 71 0.23 0.30 -16.45
CA ASP A 71 -0.05 -0.49 -17.65
C ASP A 71 -0.07 -2.01 -17.41
N ASP A 72 0.35 -2.49 -16.23
CA ASP A 72 0.32 -3.93 -15.92
C ASP A 72 -0.91 -4.29 -15.08
N PRO A 73 -1.91 -4.96 -15.68
CA PRO A 73 -3.15 -5.34 -14.96
C PRO A 73 -2.92 -6.42 -13.90
N GLY A 74 -1.79 -7.11 -13.89
CA GLY A 74 -1.42 -8.11 -12.90
C GLY A 74 -0.74 -7.51 -11.66
N ILE A 75 -0.70 -6.18 -11.53
CA ILE A 75 -0.15 -5.50 -10.36
C ILE A 75 -1.26 -4.81 -9.58
N TYR A 76 -1.36 -5.17 -8.32
CA TYR A 76 -2.23 -4.59 -7.29
C TYR A 76 -1.38 -3.89 -6.24
N CYS A 77 -1.99 -3.00 -5.46
CA CYS A 77 -1.37 -2.43 -4.27
C CYS A 77 -2.29 -2.59 -3.06
N ASP A 78 -1.73 -2.84 -1.88
CA ASP A 78 -2.48 -2.71 -0.65
C ASP A 78 -2.30 -1.33 0.00
N THR A 79 -3.27 -0.94 0.82
CA THR A 79 -3.33 0.38 1.46
C THR A 79 -2.60 0.43 2.78
N SER A 80 -2.19 -0.72 3.32
CA SER A 80 -1.73 -0.83 4.70
C SER A 80 -0.59 0.14 5.03
N ALA A 81 -0.58 0.66 6.25
CA ALA A 81 0.41 1.61 6.74
C ALA A 81 0.51 2.96 5.99
N VAL A 82 -0.39 3.26 5.05
CA VAL A 82 -0.40 4.54 4.30
C VAL A 82 -1.44 5.49 4.89
N LEU A 83 -1.00 6.43 5.74
CA LEU A 83 -1.86 7.34 6.46
C LEU A 83 -2.05 8.70 5.75
N ASN A 84 -1.63 8.81 4.49
CA ASN A 84 -1.68 10.05 3.71
C ASN A 84 -2.79 9.99 2.64
N PRO A 85 -3.85 10.80 2.74
CA PRO A 85 -4.91 10.81 1.73
C PRO A 85 -4.41 11.10 0.32
N ALA A 86 -3.40 11.97 0.16
CA ALA A 86 -2.86 12.31 -1.15
C ALA A 86 -2.15 11.11 -1.81
N SER A 87 -1.48 10.25 -1.03
CA SER A 87 -0.88 9.01 -1.57
C SER A 87 -1.95 8.03 -2.05
N HIS A 88 -3.02 7.85 -1.30
CA HIS A 88 -4.16 7.03 -1.71
C HIS A 88 -4.85 7.59 -2.96
N ARG A 89 -5.01 8.93 -3.03
CA ARG A 89 -5.59 9.57 -4.21
C ARG A 89 -4.78 9.26 -5.46
N VAL A 90 -3.46 9.44 -5.42
CA VAL A 90 -2.58 9.12 -6.55
C VAL A 90 -2.67 7.63 -6.94
N ALA A 91 -2.75 6.72 -5.95
CA ALA A 91 -2.90 5.30 -6.23
C ALA A 91 -4.23 4.98 -6.92
N LEU A 92 -5.34 5.57 -6.46
CA LEU A 92 -6.66 5.39 -7.04
C LEU A 92 -6.77 6.03 -8.44
N GLU A 93 -6.16 7.20 -8.67
CA GLU A 93 -6.05 7.84 -9.99
C GLU A 93 -5.26 6.97 -10.97
N THR A 94 -4.18 6.33 -10.50
CA THR A 94 -3.26 5.57 -11.35
C THR A 94 -3.73 4.16 -11.64
N LEU A 95 -4.21 3.45 -10.62
CA LEU A 95 -4.53 2.02 -10.69
C LEU A 95 -6.04 1.75 -10.77
N GLY A 96 -6.84 2.74 -10.38
CA GLY A 96 -8.28 2.58 -10.22
C GLY A 96 -8.66 1.73 -9.00
N PRO A 97 -9.94 1.78 -8.55
CA PRO A 97 -10.39 1.07 -7.35
C PRO A 97 -10.31 -0.46 -7.47
N ARG A 98 -10.25 -1.00 -8.69
CA ARG A 98 -10.21 -2.45 -8.96
C ARG A 98 -8.85 -3.10 -8.73
N ARG A 99 -7.79 -2.32 -8.53
CA ARG A 99 -6.44 -2.82 -8.26
C ARG A 99 -5.90 -2.36 -6.89
N ILE A 100 -6.76 -1.85 -6.03
CA ILE A 100 -6.44 -1.48 -4.66
C ILE A 100 -7.08 -2.48 -3.69
N LEU A 101 -6.30 -3.00 -2.76
CA LEU A 101 -6.73 -3.92 -1.70
C LEU A 101 -6.64 -3.19 -0.37
N TYR A 102 -7.70 -3.22 0.44
CA TYR A 102 -7.57 -2.78 1.82
C TYR A 102 -6.72 -3.78 2.62
N GLY A 103 -5.69 -3.28 3.30
CA GLY A 103 -4.86 -4.03 4.22
C GLY A 103 -4.61 -3.23 5.50
N SER A 104 -4.38 -3.88 6.62
CA SER A 104 -4.16 -3.22 7.91
C SER A 104 -2.74 -3.30 8.45
N ASP A 105 -1.91 -4.22 7.93
CA ASP A 105 -0.57 -4.52 8.47
C ASP A 105 -0.58 -4.81 9.98
N ASN A 106 -1.67 -5.43 10.46
CA ASN A 106 -1.77 -5.80 11.87
C ASN A 106 -0.80 -6.97 12.20
N PRO A 107 -0.17 -6.97 13.38
CA PRO A 107 -0.48 -6.13 14.55
C PRO A 107 0.25 -4.78 14.60
N ILE A 108 1.09 -4.43 13.63
CA ILE A 108 1.91 -3.21 13.65
C ILE A 108 1.08 -1.94 13.78
N LEU A 109 -0.06 -1.84 13.10
CA LEU A 109 -0.91 -0.65 13.13
C LEU A 109 -1.88 -0.56 14.31
N TYR A 110 -1.75 -1.40 15.31
CA TYR A 110 -2.44 -1.22 16.61
C TYR A 110 -1.81 -0.12 17.48
N MET A 111 -0.65 0.43 17.10
CA MET A 111 -0.11 1.59 17.80
C MET A 111 -1.05 2.79 17.68
N ARG A 112 -1.15 3.59 18.76
CA ARG A 112 -1.85 4.88 18.76
C ARG A 112 -0.88 5.98 18.37
N GLY A 113 -1.29 6.84 17.47
CA GLY A 113 -0.44 7.92 17.03
C GLY A 113 -0.95 8.66 15.81
N ARG A 114 -0.07 9.44 15.22
CA ARG A 114 -0.30 10.14 13.97
C ARG A 114 0.99 10.18 13.16
N ARG A 115 0.88 10.44 11.88
CA ARG A 115 2.03 10.68 11.01
C ARG A 115 2.08 12.14 10.60
N GLN A 116 3.22 12.78 10.78
CA GLN A 116 3.52 14.12 10.30
C GLN A 116 4.26 13.99 8.97
N TYR A 117 3.91 14.83 8.01
CA TYR A 117 4.46 14.79 6.67
C TYR A 117 5.24 16.06 6.34
N GLY A 118 6.43 15.89 5.73
CA GLY A 118 7.04 16.87 4.87
C GLY A 118 6.82 16.47 3.41
N GLU A 119 7.42 17.17 2.47
CA GLU A 119 7.27 16.88 1.05
C GLU A 119 7.69 15.45 0.69
N ARG A 120 8.89 15.04 1.11
CA ARG A 120 9.47 13.71 0.86
C ARG A 120 9.82 12.94 2.14
N THR A 121 9.43 13.46 3.28
CA THR A 121 9.74 12.88 4.58
C THR A 121 8.47 12.66 5.38
N TYR A 122 8.55 11.80 6.38
CA TYR A 122 7.49 11.63 7.36
C TYR A 122 8.08 11.27 8.73
N ARG A 123 7.33 11.55 9.78
CA ARG A 123 7.63 11.19 11.15
C ARG A 123 6.42 10.52 11.78
N ASN A 124 6.60 9.33 12.34
CA ASN A 124 5.58 8.72 13.17
C ASN A 124 5.65 9.32 14.58
N ARG A 125 4.53 9.74 15.12
CA ARG A 125 4.35 10.15 16.50
C ARG A 125 3.42 9.15 17.16
N THR A 126 3.88 8.47 18.19
CA THR A 126 3.13 7.43 18.90
C THR A 126 3.05 7.73 20.37
N SER A 127 2.00 7.27 21.04
CA SER A 127 1.83 7.41 22.50
C SER A 127 2.84 6.58 23.30
N HIS A 128 3.50 5.62 22.65
CA HIS A 128 4.58 4.83 23.24
C HIS A 128 5.85 4.95 22.39
N PRO A 129 7.03 4.91 23.00
CA PRO A 129 8.28 4.93 22.25
C PRO A 129 8.47 3.62 21.49
N PHE A 130 8.63 3.72 20.18
CA PHE A 130 9.10 2.63 19.31
C PHE A 130 10.52 2.92 18.85
N HIS A 131 11.25 1.93 18.37
CA HIS A 131 12.60 2.10 17.86
C HIS A 131 12.72 3.15 16.74
N PHE A 132 11.64 3.40 15.99
CA PHE A 132 11.55 4.41 14.94
C PHE A 132 10.88 5.72 15.38
N ASN A 133 10.40 5.82 16.63
CA ASN A 133 9.78 7.02 17.20
C ASN A 133 10.04 7.09 18.70
N GLN A 134 11.09 7.80 19.06
CA GLN A 134 11.49 7.98 20.46
C GLN A 134 11.13 9.37 21.02
N GLU A 135 10.66 10.27 20.16
CA GLU A 135 10.20 11.61 20.55
C GLU A 135 8.74 11.55 21.00
N ARG A 136 8.46 12.15 22.16
CA ARG A 136 7.11 12.25 22.72
C ARG A 136 6.53 13.64 22.42
N GLU A 137 5.23 13.71 22.30
CA GLU A 137 4.47 14.97 22.29
C GLU A 137 3.89 15.24 23.70
N SER A 138 3.17 16.34 23.87
CA SER A 138 2.54 16.61 25.16
C SER A 138 1.43 15.58 25.45
N PRO A 139 1.12 15.29 26.73
CA PRO A 139 0.05 14.37 27.09
C PRO A 139 -1.29 14.70 26.46
N GLU A 140 -1.61 15.99 26.29
CA GLU A 140 -2.85 16.47 25.71
C GLU A 140 -2.94 16.10 24.22
N LEU A 141 -1.83 16.23 23.47
CA LEU A 141 -1.76 15.83 22.07
C LEU A 141 -1.82 14.32 21.92
N GLU A 142 -1.10 13.58 22.75
CA GLU A 142 -1.10 12.10 22.70
C GLU A 142 -2.46 11.51 23.13
N ALA A 143 -3.22 12.18 24.00
CA ALA A 143 -4.57 11.77 24.36
C ALA A 143 -5.54 11.78 23.17
N ALA A 144 -5.29 12.66 22.19
CA ALA A 144 -6.09 12.75 20.97
C ALA A 144 -5.73 11.72 19.88
N TYR A 145 -4.67 10.92 20.09
CA TYR A 145 -4.28 9.91 19.10
C TYR A 145 -5.30 8.79 18.99
N THR A 146 -5.54 8.34 17.76
CA THR A 146 -6.29 7.11 17.48
C THR A 146 -5.34 6.00 17.04
N LEU A 147 -5.85 4.82 16.72
CA LEU A 147 -5.03 3.76 16.14
C LEU A 147 -4.61 4.12 14.71
N PHE A 148 -3.39 3.77 14.32
CA PHE A 148 -2.90 4.00 12.97
C PHE A 148 -3.79 3.36 11.91
N MET A 149 -4.39 2.19 12.19
CA MET A 149 -5.35 1.58 11.27
C MET A 149 -6.60 2.45 11.02
N TYR A 150 -7.03 3.25 12.01
CA TYR A 150 -8.13 4.20 11.80
C TYR A 150 -7.69 5.43 11.02
N GLU A 151 -6.45 5.86 11.19
CA GLU A 151 -5.87 6.93 10.37
C GLU A 151 -5.71 6.50 8.90
N ASP A 152 -5.32 5.24 8.65
CA ASP A 152 -5.29 4.64 7.31
C ASP A 152 -6.69 4.63 6.67
N LEU A 153 -7.69 4.08 7.38
CA LEU A 153 -9.09 4.07 6.92
C LEU A 153 -9.62 5.48 6.64
N ARG A 154 -9.28 6.44 7.49
CA ARG A 154 -9.68 7.84 7.32
C ARG A 154 -9.04 8.44 6.07
N ALA A 155 -7.74 8.16 5.85
CA ALA A 155 -6.99 8.63 4.70
C ALA A 155 -7.55 8.05 3.38
N LEU A 156 -7.80 6.75 3.34
CA LEU A 156 -8.42 6.09 2.19
C LEU A 156 -9.83 6.63 1.91
N LYS A 157 -10.66 6.77 2.96
CA LYS A 157 -12.00 7.36 2.82
C LYS A 157 -11.93 8.78 2.24
N GLN A 158 -11.02 9.61 2.74
CA GLN A 158 -10.85 10.97 2.21
C GLN A 158 -10.47 10.97 0.73
N ALA A 159 -9.51 10.13 0.34
CA ALA A 159 -9.12 10.00 -1.06
C ALA A 159 -10.28 9.55 -1.97
N CYS A 160 -11.10 8.59 -1.52
CA CYS A 160 -12.29 8.18 -2.24
C CYS A 160 -13.30 9.32 -2.40
N LEU A 161 -13.52 10.12 -1.36
CA LEU A 161 -14.41 11.29 -1.42
C LEU A 161 -13.90 12.35 -2.39
N ASP A 162 -12.60 12.67 -2.34
CA ASP A 162 -11.96 13.66 -3.20
C ASP A 162 -12.06 13.29 -4.68
N LEU A 163 -12.11 11.99 -5.00
CA LEU A 163 -12.24 11.45 -6.36
C LEU A 163 -13.69 11.13 -6.78
N GLY A 164 -14.66 11.36 -5.90
CA GLY A 164 -16.05 11.02 -6.17
C GLY A 164 -16.33 9.51 -6.21
N LEU A 165 -15.44 8.66 -5.71
CA LEU A 165 -15.60 7.21 -5.57
C LEU A 165 -16.50 6.89 -4.38
N THR A 166 -17.78 7.24 -4.49
CA THR A 166 -18.76 7.12 -3.41
C THR A 166 -19.75 5.97 -3.62
N ALA A 167 -19.76 5.36 -4.79
CA ALA A 167 -20.62 4.22 -5.08
C ALA A 167 -20.30 3.03 -4.16
N PRO A 168 -21.32 2.28 -3.67
CA PRO A 168 -21.09 1.08 -2.88
C PRO A 168 -20.15 0.07 -3.56
N ALA A 169 -20.24 -0.05 -4.88
CA ALA A 169 -19.42 -0.97 -5.68
C ALA A 169 -17.92 -0.64 -5.63
N ASP A 170 -17.54 0.65 -5.56
CA ASP A 170 -16.12 1.03 -5.47
C ASP A 170 -15.53 0.64 -4.11
N ARG A 171 -16.31 0.88 -3.04
CA ARG A 171 -15.89 0.49 -1.69
C ARG A 171 -15.84 -1.02 -1.55
N GLN A 172 -16.86 -1.72 -2.02
CA GLN A 172 -16.90 -3.17 -1.98
C GLN A 172 -15.73 -3.77 -2.76
N ALA A 173 -15.34 -3.21 -3.91
CA ALA A 173 -14.17 -3.62 -4.64
C ALA A 173 -12.90 -3.56 -3.78
N ILE A 174 -12.62 -2.40 -3.16
CA ILE A 174 -11.40 -2.17 -2.35
C ILE A 174 -11.37 -3.05 -1.09
N PHE A 175 -12.51 -3.18 -0.40
CA PHE A 175 -12.57 -3.85 0.90
C PHE A 175 -12.85 -5.36 0.84
N HIS A 176 -13.27 -5.87 -0.32
CA HIS A 176 -13.67 -7.28 -0.44
C HIS A 176 -13.38 -7.88 -1.82
N ASP A 177 -14.04 -7.39 -2.89
CA ASP A 177 -14.15 -8.14 -4.15
C ASP A 177 -12.80 -8.37 -4.83
N ASN A 178 -11.90 -7.39 -4.77
CA ASN A 178 -10.56 -7.53 -5.37
C ASN A 178 -9.76 -8.64 -4.69
N ALA A 179 -9.81 -8.72 -3.35
CA ALA A 179 -9.12 -9.77 -2.60
C ALA A 179 -9.80 -11.13 -2.81
N ALA A 180 -11.13 -11.19 -2.78
CA ALA A 180 -11.90 -12.40 -3.03
C ALA A 180 -11.56 -12.98 -4.41
N ALA A 181 -11.56 -12.14 -5.47
CA ALA A 181 -11.21 -12.58 -6.82
C ALA A 181 -9.79 -13.16 -6.94
N LEU A 182 -8.82 -12.64 -6.18
CA LEU A 182 -7.46 -13.20 -6.14
C LEU A 182 -7.43 -14.56 -5.42
N ILE A 183 -8.23 -14.73 -4.36
CA ILE A 183 -8.32 -15.98 -3.60
C ILE A 183 -9.02 -17.05 -4.45
N ASP A 184 -10.18 -16.70 -5.03
CA ASP A 184 -10.99 -17.63 -5.82
C ASP A 184 -10.28 -18.08 -7.11
N GLY A 185 -9.40 -17.24 -7.64
CA GLY A 185 -8.60 -17.55 -8.84
C GLY A 185 -7.53 -18.62 -8.63
N ILE A 186 -7.31 -19.09 -7.38
CA ILE A 186 -6.32 -20.12 -7.02
C ILE A 186 -6.98 -21.44 -6.60
N LEU A 187 -8.20 -21.37 -6.09
CA LEU A 187 -8.99 -22.54 -5.68
C LEU A 187 -9.64 -23.20 -6.88
#